data_da4420c1689903da128d9574f98cab5f
#
_entry.id   da4420c1689903da128d9574f98cab5f
#
_cell.length_a   1.000
_cell.length_b   1.000
_cell.length_c   1.000
_cell.angle_alpha   90.00
_cell.angle_beta   90.00
_cell.angle_gamma   90.00
#
_symmetry.space_group_name_H-M   'P 1'
#
loop_
_entity.id
_entity.type
_entity.pdbx_description
1 polymer ?
#
loop_
_entity_poly.entity_id
_entity_poly.type
_entity_poly.pdbx_seq_one_letter_code
_entity_poly.pdbx_strand_id
1 'polypeptide(L)'
;MISKAFQNIVTQMADVFPKKFGIVDSHGLVLANNGGEPTGDIIENLVYAATNNDKLLFKDGYTVRSMSNKPYAEYVVYVEGTDEVSKYCCNSIVVAANNVRHYYDEKYDKNNFMQNIIFDNLLSFDLHQKARELHVDIDIPRAVFYIKVLDEGEVGIYDVLRNMFPDKERDFVINIDTKNLVLIKELKEVENSQKLEETAQAIVDTVNAETMLTVCVGLSTVAYNIDQINNAYKEAQIALEVGKVFDEEKYILNY
;
A
#
# COMPACT_ATOMS: atom_id res chain seq x y z
N MET A 1 -1.80 -6.77 -4.53
CA MET A 1 -2.41 -5.42 -4.55
C MET A 1 -2.25 -4.71 -5.89
N ILE A 2 -1.05 -4.61 -6.46
CA ILE A 2 -0.81 -3.95 -7.76
C ILE A 2 -1.58 -4.61 -8.92
N SER A 3 -1.74 -5.95 -8.92
CA SER A 3 -2.53 -6.68 -9.93
C SER A 3 -3.98 -6.19 -10.03
N LYS A 4 -4.62 -5.88 -8.90
CA LYS A 4 -5.98 -5.35 -8.89
C LYS A 4 -6.06 -3.95 -9.52
N ALA A 5 -5.02 -3.15 -9.34
CA ALA A 5 -4.94 -1.83 -9.95
C ALA A 5 -4.66 -1.92 -11.45
N PHE A 6 -3.78 -2.82 -11.87
CA PHE A 6 -3.57 -3.10 -13.29
C PHE A 6 -4.83 -3.65 -13.95
N GLN A 7 -5.57 -4.54 -13.28
CA GLN A 7 -6.83 -5.05 -13.80
C GLN A 7 -7.88 -3.94 -13.99
N ASN A 8 -7.95 -2.97 -13.10
CA ASN A 8 -8.84 -1.81 -13.25
C ASN A 8 -8.48 -0.98 -14.50
N ILE A 9 -7.18 -0.74 -14.75
CA ILE A 9 -6.73 -0.04 -15.98
C ILE A 9 -7.12 -0.85 -17.20
N VAL A 10 -6.81 -2.14 -17.20
CA VAL A 10 -7.10 -3.03 -18.32
C VAL A 10 -8.61 -3.04 -18.63
N THR A 11 -9.46 -3.08 -17.61
CA THR A 11 -10.91 -3.03 -17.77
C THR A 11 -11.37 -1.70 -18.40
N GLN A 12 -10.86 -0.56 -17.93
CA GLN A 12 -11.20 0.75 -18.49
C GLN A 12 -10.68 0.93 -19.93
N MET A 13 -9.47 0.43 -20.21
CA MET A 13 -8.90 0.51 -21.56
C MET A 13 -9.56 -0.44 -22.54
N ALA A 14 -10.18 -1.54 -22.09
CA ALA A 14 -10.93 -2.47 -22.94
C ALA A 14 -12.17 -1.84 -23.58
N ASP A 15 -12.75 -0.81 -22.94
CA ASP A 15 -13.86 -0.03 -23.50
C ASP A 15 -13.39 0.91 -24.63
N VAL A 16 -12.10 1.24 -24.68
CA VAL A 16 -11.53 2.20 -25.64
C VAL A 16 -10.86 1.48 -26.81
N PHE A 17 -10.18 0.38 -26.55
CA PHE A 17 -9.37 -0.32 -27.55
C PHE A 17 -9.99 -1.69 -27.94
N PRO A 18 -10.30 -1.91 -29.24
CA PRO A 18 -10.89 -3.16 -29.72
C PRO A 18 -9.82 -4.25 -29.93
N LYS A 19 -8.90 -4.41 -28.98
CA LYS A 19 -7.80 -5.37 -29.03
C LYS A 19 -7.75 -6.17 -27.74
N LYS A 20 -7.17 -7.36 -27.80
CA LYS A 20 -6.83 -8.12 -26.60
C LYS A 20 -5.45 -7.71 -26.11
N PHE A 21 -5.34 -7.48 -24.82
CA PHE A 21 -4.09 -7.03 -24.21
C PHE A 21 -4.05 -7.39 -22.74
N GLY A 22 -2.84 -7.31 -22.18
CA GLY A 22 -2.62 -7.52 -20.76
C GLY A 22 -1.27 -7.06 -20.28
N ILE A 23 -1.04 -7.27 -19.00
CA ILE A 23 0.19 -6.95 -18.27
C ILE A 23 0.68 -8.22 -17.60
N VAL A 24 1.96 -8.55 -17.82
CA VAL A 24 2.63 -9.69 -17.21
C VAL A 24 3.83 -9.23 -16.39
N ASP A 25 4.22 -10.02 -15.41
CA ASP A 25 5.47 -9.78 -14.68
C ASP A 25 6.69 -10.35 -15.42
N SER A 26 7.87 -10.14 -14.84
CA SER A 26 9.14 -10.63 -15.39
C SER A 26 9.26 -12.15 -15.46
N HIS A 27 8.36 -12.90 -14.81
CA HIS A 27 8.31 -14.36 -14.80
C HIS A 27 7.24 -14.92 -15.75
N GLY A 28 6.52 -14.03 -16.47
CA GLY A 28 5.44 -14.42 -17.38
C GLY A 28 4.10 -14.66 -16.70
N LEU A 29 3.96 -14.33 -15.40
CA LEU A 29 2.67 -14.40 -14.71
C LEU A 29 1.76 -13.26 -15.20
N VAL A 30 0.59 -13.60 -15.70
CA VAL A 30 -0.41 -12.60 -16.13
C VAL A 30 -1.03 -11.95 -14.90
N LEU A 31 -0.79 -10.64 -14.75
CA LEU A 31 -1.31 -9.83 -13.64
C LEU A 31 -2.67 -9.22 -13.94
N ALA A 32 -2.92 -8.89 -15.22
CA ALA A 32 -4.16 -8.31 -15.69
C ALA A 32 -4.35 -8.58 -17.19
N ASN A 33 -5.56 -8.84 -17.64
CA ASN A 33 -5.91 -8.95 -19.06
C ASN A 33 -7.40 -8.63 -19.31
N ASN A 34 -7.74 -8.36 -20.59
CA ASN A 34 -9.12 -8.16 -21.04
C ASN A 34 -9.68 -9.35 -21.84
N GLY A 35 -9.07 -10.52 -21.70
CA GLY A 35 -9.43 -11.76 -22.37
C GLY A 35 -8.40 -12.18 -23.44
N GLY A 36 -8.16 -13.49 -23.54
CA GLY A 36 -7.18 -14.07 -24.46
C GLY A 36 -5.76 -13.97 -23.94
N GLU A 37 -5.43 -14.84 -22.99
CA GLU A 37 -4.03 -15.02 -22.56
C GLU A 37 -3.24 -15.69 -23.68
N PRO A 38 -2.03 -15.20 -24.02
CA PRO A 38 -1.10 -15.94 -24.84
C PRO A 38 -0.75 -17.27 -24.16
N THR A 39 -0.50 -18.31 -24.93
CA THR A 39 -0.04 -19.59 -24.36
C THR A 39 1.33 -19.44 -23.68
N GLY A 40 1.63 -20.29 -22.70
CA GLY A 40 2.81 -20.16 -21.83
C GLY A 40 4.12 -19.91 -22.58
N ASP A 41 4.42 -20.65 -23.63
CA ASP A 41 5.64 -20.49 -24.45
C ASP A 41 5.70 -19.13 -25.16
N ILE A 42 4.55 -18.60 -25.59
CA ILE A 42 4.50 -17.25 -26.21
C ILE A 42 4.77 -16.18 -25.17
N ILE A 43 4.16 -16.26 -23.97
CA ILE A 43 4.39 -15.29 -22.89
C ILE A 43 5.87 -15.20 -22.53
N GLU A 44 6.55 -16.34 -22.34
CA GLU A 44 7.98 -16.37 -22.02
C GLU A 44 8.83 -15.68 -23.12
N ASN A 45 8.54 -15.95 -24.38
CA ASN A 45 9.20 -15.29 -25.50
C ASN A 45 8.95 -13.78 -25.55
N LEU A 46 7.73 -13.33 -25.23
CA LEU A 46 7.36 -11.91 -25.20
C LEU A 46 8.11 -11.19 -24.08
N VAL A 47 8.13 -11.78 -22.87
CA VAL A 47 8.83 -11.23 -21.71
C VAL A 47 10.33 -11.14 -21.98
N TYR A 48 10.95 -12.22 -22.46
CA TYR A 48 12.38 -12.24 -22.80
C TYR A 48 12.74 -11.18 -23.84
N ALA A 49 11.93 -11.01 -24.89
CA ALA A 49 12.16 -9.99 -25.91
C ALA A 49 12.06 -8.56 -25.34
N ALA A 50 11.03 -8.29 -24.51
CA ALA A 50 10.79 -6.98 -23.94
C ALA A 50 11.78 -6.61 -22.83
N THR A 51 12.27 -7.57 -22.05
CA THR A 51 13.23 -7.33 -20.97
C THR A 51 14.60 -6.85 -21.50
N ASN A 52 14.96 -7.28 -22.67
CA ASN A 52 16.23 -6.92 -23.29
C ASN A 52 16.16 -5.67 -24.20
N ASN A 53 15.00 -5.00 -24.26
CA ASN A 53 14.83 -3.87 -25.18
C ASN A 53 13.80 -2.85 -24.66
N ASP A 54 14.22 -1.59 -24.53
CA ASP A 54 13.36 -0.49 -24.08
C ASP A 54 12.34 -0.01 -25.13
N LYS A 55 12.41 -0.55 -26.33
CA LYS A 55 11.56 -0.14 -27.45
C LYS A 55 10.36 -1.05 -27.60
N LEU A 56 9.35 -0.52 -28.25
CA LEU A 56 8.22 -1.31 -28.70
C LEU A 56 8.67 -2.36 -29.71
N LEU A 57 8.30 -3.61 -29.48
CA LEU A 57 8.69 -4.78 -30.26
C LEU A 57 7.49 -5.50 -30.85
N PHE A 58 7.74 -6.23 -31.93
CA PHE A 58 6.77 -7.12 -32.56
C PHE A 58 7.29 -8.56 -32.46
N LYS A 59 6.56 -9.42 -31.79
CA LYS A 59 6.94 -10.81 -31.58
C LYS A 59 5.72 -11.71 -31.55
N ASP A 60 5.76 -12.82 -32.27
CA ASP A 60 4.73 -13.89 -32.26
C ASP A 60 3.28 -13.39 -32.46
N GLY A 61 3.08 -12.36 -33.30
CA GLY A 61 1.78 -11.76 -33.56
C GLY A 61 1.33 -10.72 -32.54
N TYR A 62 2.18 -10.37 -31.58
CA TYR A 62 1.89 -9.38 -30.53
C TYR A 62 2.81 -8.15 -30.66
N THR A 63 2.27 -7.02 -30.23
CA THR A 63 3.04 -5.81 -29.94
C THR A 63 3.35 -5.80 -28.46
N VAL A 64 4.63 -5.66 -28.09
CA VAL A 64 5.09 -5.77 -26.70
C VAL A 64 5.95 -4.59 -26.32
N ARG A 65 5.85 -4.15 -25.08
CA ARG A 65 6.72 -3.11 -24.53
C ARG A 65 6.93 -3.30 -23.03
N SER A 66 8.19 -3.10 -22.60
CA SER A 66 8.54 -3.00 -21.19
C SER A 66 7.93 -1.73 -20.56
N MET A 67 7.50 -1.82 -19.32
CA MET A 67 7.06 -0.67 -18.52
C MET A 67 8.22 0.10 -17.88
N SER A 68 9.45 -0.41 -17.92
CA SER A 68 10.62 0.19 -17.27
C SER A 68 11.76 0.40 -18.27
N ASN A 69 12.47 1.52 -18.14
CA ASN A 69 13.73 1.79 -18.86
C ASN A 69 14.96 1.22 -18.13
N LYS A 70 14.78 0.38 -17.11
CA LYS A 70 15.87 -0.29 -16.39
C LYS A 70 16.24 -1.59 -17.09
N PRO A 71 17.47 -2.11 -16.92
CA PRO A 71 17.93 -3.34 -17.58
C PRO A 71 17.13 -4.60 -17.21
N TYR A 72 16.21 -4.52 -16.26
CA TYR A 72 15.29 -5.60 -15.90
C TYR A 72 13.88 -5.01 -15.81
N ALA A 73 13.04 -5.35 -16.80
CA ALA A 73 11.64 -4.99 -16.79
C ALA A 73 10.90 -5.82 -15.73
N GLU A 74 10.33 -5.17 -14.74
CA GLU A 74 9.45 -5.84 -13.77
C GLU A 74 8.11 -6.23 -14.38
N TYR A 75 7.63 -5.42 -15.34
CA TYR A 75 6.34 -5.61 -16.00
C TYR A 75 6.44 -5.37 -17.49
N VAL A 76 5.69 -6.15 -18.25
CA VAL A 76 5.61 -6.08 -19.70
C VAL A 76 4.16 -5.99 -20.13
N VAL A 77 3.85 -5.08 -21.04
CA VAL A 77 2.55 -4.95 -21.68
C VAL A 77 2.60 -5.68 -23.02
N TYR A 78 1.59 -6.52 -23.27
CA TYR A 78 1.37 -7.15 -24.57
C TYR A 78 0.01 -6.75 -25.15
N VAL A 79 -0.05 -6.62 -26.48
CA VAL A 79 -1.27 -6.32 -27.25
C VAL A 79 -1.30 -7.23 -28.48
N GLU A 80 -2.42 -7.87 -28.73
CA GLU A 80 -2.64 -8.71 -29.93
C GLU A 80 -2.57 -7.85 -31.21
N GLY A 81 -1.78 -8.31 -32.19
CA GLY A 81 -1.56 -7.65 -33.46
C GLY A 81 -0.27 -6.83 -33.52
N THR A 82 0.09 -6.42 -34.76
CA THR A 82 1.33 -5.70 -35.07
C THR A 82 1.06 -4.42 -35.88
N ASP A 83 -0.21 -4.04 -35.99
CA ASP A 83 -0.66 -2.85 -36.73
C ASP A 83 -0.46 -1.55 -35.90
N GLU A 84 -0.71 -0.41 -36.53
CA GLU A 84 -0.58 0.91 -35.89
C GLU A 84 -1.51 1.05 -34.67
N VAL A 85 -2.71 0.45 -34.71
CA VAL A 85 -3.64 0.49 -33.59
C VAL A 85 -3.06 -0.26 -32.39
N SER A 86 -2.44 -1.43 -32.61
CA SER A 86 -1.75 -2.21 -31.57
C SER A 86 -0.58 -1.43 -30.95
N LYS A 87 0.17 -0.66 -31.75
CA LYS A 87 1.24 0.22 -31.25
C LYS A 87 0.71 1.33 -30.33
N TYR A 88 -0.32 2.05 -30.78
CA TYR A 88 -0.93 3.12 -29.97
C TYR A 88 -1.54 2.57 -28.67
N CYS A 89 -2.24 1.45 -28.78
CA CYS A 89 -2.82 0.76 -27.64
C CYS A 89 -1.73 0.37 -26.62
N CYS A 90 -0.67 -0.30 -27.06
CA CYS A 90 0.43 -0.72 -26.19
C CYS A 90 1.09 0.47 -25.48
N ASN A 91 1.39 1.56 -26.23
CA ASN A 91 2.00 2.75 -25.65
C ASN A 91 1.07 3.43 -24.62
N SER A 92 -0.23 3.54 -24.91
CA SER A 92 -1.20 4.14 -23.99
C SER A 92 -1.35 3.35 -22.71
N ILE A 93 -1.38 2.01 -22.81
CA ILE A 93 -1.45 1.12 -21.64
C ILE A 93 -0.18 1.23 -20.79
N VAL A 94 1.01 1.28 -21.42
CA VAL A 94 2.28 1.47 -20.70
C VAL A 94 2.29 2.77 -19.92
N VAL A 95 1.83 3.88 -20.53
CA VAL A 95 1.77 5.18 -19.83
C VAL A 95 0.79 5.12 -18.65
N ALA A 96 -0.41 4.59 -18.85
CA ALA A 96 -1.42 4.47 -17.79
C ALA A 96 -0.95 3.56 -16.66
N ALA A 97 -0.37 2.40 -17.00
CA ALA A 97 0.13 1.44 -16.02
C ALA A 97 1.34 1.98 -15.23
N ASN A 98 2.25 2.74 -15.88
CA ASN A 98 3.35 3.41 -15.20
C ASN A 98 2.86 4.48 -14.21
N ASN A 99 1.85 5.28 -14.56
CA ASN A 99 1.28 6.26 -13.63
C ASN A 99 0.70 5.58 -12.39
N VAL A 100 0.00 4.48 -12.56
CA VAL A 100 -0.53 3.70 -11.43
C VAL A 100 0.60 3.06 -10.64
N ARG A 101 1.63 2.53 -11.29
CA ARG A 101 2.80 1.99 -10.61
C ARG A 101 3.48 3.06 -9.76
N HIS A 102 3.79 4.25 -10.30
CA HIS A 102 4.38 5.36 -9.54
C HIS A 102 3.53 5.73 -8.33
N TYR A 103 2.20 5.84 -8.50
CA TYR A 103 1.30 6.10 -7.38
C TYR A 103 1.37 5.02 -6.28
N TYR A 104 1.49 3.74 -6.67
CA TYR A 104 1.64 2.64 -5.71
C TYR A 104 3.02 2.63 -5.05
N ASP A 105 4.08 2.89 -5.81
CA ASP A 105 5.45 2.93 -5.30
C ASP A 105 5.62 4.08 -4.28
N GLU A 106 5.14 5.29 -4.58
CA GLU A 106 5.13 6.41 -3.63
C GLU A 106 4.39 6.07 -2.34
N LYS A 107 3.25 5.42 -2.45
CA LYS A 107 2.42 5.03 -1.31
C LYS A 107 3.06 3.95 -0.43
N TYR A 108 3.67 2.94 -1.07
CA TYR A 108 4.42 1.92 -0.33
C TYR A 108 5.65 2.50 0.33
N ASP A 109 6.34 3.44 -0.31
CA ASP A 109 7.49 4.13 0.26
C ASP A 109 7.13 4.92 1.51
N LYS A 110 5.98 5.64 1.55
CA LYS A 110 5.52 6.36 2.75
C LYS A 110 5.18 5.41 3.90
N ASN A 111 4.48 4.31 3.65
CA ASN A 111 4.21 3.31 4.68
C ASN A 111 5.49 2.64 5.19
N ASN A 112 6.40 2.25 4.30
CA ASN A 112 7.70 1.70 4.68
C ASN A 112 8.56 2.74 5.43
N PHE A 113 8.48 4.00 5.04
CA PHE A 113 9.14 5.08 5.74
C PHE A 113 8.63 5.22 7.18
N MET A 114 7.31 5.28 7.38
CA MET A 114 6.71 5.32 8.73
C MET A 114 7.03 4.07 9.55
N GLN A 115 7.05 2.90 8.92
CA GLN A 115 7.47 1.65 9.57
C GLN A 115 8.93 1.72 10.05
N ASN A 116 9.83 2.28 9.24
CA ASN A 116 11.23 2.47 9.66
C ASN A 116 11.36 3.47 10.81
N ILE A 117 10.48 4.48 10.88
CA ILE A 117 10.46 5.44 12.02
C ILE A 117 10.05 4.74 13.30
N ILE A 118 8.93 3.99 13.31
CA ILE A 118 8.46 3.32 14.53
C ILE A 118 9.46 2.29 15.06
N PHE A 119 10.25 1.67 14.19
CA PHE A 119 11.29 0.70 14.57
C PHE A 119 12.69 1.32 14.82
N ASP A 120 12.81 2.65 14.75
CA ASP A 120 14.08 3.36 14.97
C ASP A 120 15.21 2.93 14.00
N ASN A 121 14.84 2.60 12.77
CA ASN A 121 15.76 2.12 11.74
C ASN A 121 16.43 3.24 10.92
N LEU A 122 16.14 4.53 11.24
CA LEU A 122 16.62 5.70 10.50
C LEU A 122 17.40 6.62 11.43
N LEU A 123 18.54 7.12 10.94
CA LEU A 123 19.24 8.21 11.60
C LEU A 123 18.44 9.52 11.44
N SER A 124 18.48 10.42 12.42
CA SER A 124 17.70 11.67 12.40
C SER A 124 17.94 12.52 11.15
N PHE A 125 19.17 12.54 10.62
CA PHE A 125 19.49 13.26 9.40
C PHE A 125 18.78 12.65 8.17
N ASP A 126 18.83 11.33 8.03
CA ASP A 126 18.21 10.58 6.92
C ASP A 126 16.70 10.64 7.00
N LEU A 127 16.13 10.68 8.22
CA LEU A 127 14.71 10.81 8.48
C LEU A 127 14.14 12.09 7.87
N HIS A 128 14.73 13.25 8.17
CA HIS A 128 14.25 14.54 7.65
C HIS A 128 14.45 14.67 6.14
N GLN A 129 15.57 14.15 5.61
CA GLN A 129 15.80 14.14 4.17
C GLN A 129 14.73 13.30 3.46
N LYS A 130 14.49 12.08 3.95
CA LYS A 130 13.53 11.14 3.34
C LYS A 130 12.08 11.62 3.48
N ALA A 131 11.73 12.28 4.59
CA ALA A 131 10.43 12.93 4.77
C ALA A 131 10.16 13.96 3.66
N ARG A 132 11.16 14.80 3.34
CA ARG A 132 11.04 15.78 2.24
C ARG A 132 10.91 15.13 0.86
N GLU A 133 11.71 14.10 0.59
CA GLU A 133 11.65 13.34 -0.68
C GLU A 133 10.29 12.68 -0.88
N LEU A 134 9.68 12.17 0.18
CA LEU A 134 8.37 11.51 0.17
C LEU A 134 7.19 12.50 0.37
N HIS A 135 7.46 13.79 0.51
CA HIS A 135 6.44 14.82 0.77
C HIS A 135 5.60 14.47 2.01
N VAL A 136 6.28 14.06 3.09
CA VAL A 136 5.69 13.83 4.40
C VAL A 136 6.00 15.04 5.29
N ASP A 137 4.96 15.69 5.79
CA ASP A 137 5.12 16.85 6.67
C ASP A 137 5.75 16.44 7.99
N ILE A 138 6.77 17.21 8.41
CA ILE A 138 7.61 16.92 9.59
C ILE A 138 6.93 17.43 10.86
N ASP A 139 6.43 18.65 10.84
CA ASP A 139 5.92 19.38 12.01
C ASP A 139 4.38 19.36 12.08
N ILE A 140 3.80 18.18 11.96
CA ILE A 140 2.35 17.96 12.10
C ILE A 140 2.09 17.03 13.29
N PRO A 141 1.13 17.41 14.17
CA PRO A 141 0.75 16.55 15.30
C PRO A 141 0.15 15.23 14.81
N ARG A 142 0.63 14.13 15.39
CA ARG A 142 0.14 12.77 15.13
C ARG A 142 -0.06 12.01 16.42
N ALA A 143 -1.03 11.10 16.42
CA ALA A 143 -1.20 10.13 17.49
C ALA A 143 -0.97 8.71 16.95
N VAL A 144 -0.44 7.85 17.80
CA VAL A 144 -0.19 6.44 17.47
C VAL A 144 -1.18 5.55 18.24
N PHE A 145 -1.85 4.69 17.50
CA PHE A 145 -2.75 3.67 18.02
C PHE A 145 -2.12 2.30 17.76
N TYR A 146 -1.77 1.58 18.82
CA TYR A 146 -1.28 0.21 18.72
C TYR A 146 -2.47 -0.74 18.89
N ILE A 147 -2.79 -1.50 17.85
CA ILE A 147 -4.00 -2.33 17.78
C ILE A 147 -3.57 -3.78 17.82
N LYS A 148 -4.06 -4.51 18.82
CA LYS A 148 -3.76 -5.93 19.03
C LYS A 148 -5.01 -6.77 18.91
N VAL A 149 -4.98 -7.79 18.06
CA VAL A 149 -6.03 -8.79 17.92
C VAL A 149 -5.92 -9.79 19.05
N LEU A 150 -7.02 -10.04 19.78
CA LEU A 150 -7.08 -10.95 20.90
C LEU A 150 -7.47 -12.37 20.47
N ASP A 151 -8.25 -12.50 19.43
CA ASP A 151 -8.76 -13.77 18.92
C ASP A 151 -7.75 -14.48 18.00
N GLU A 152 -7.99 -15.75 17.74
CA GLU A 152 -7.29 -16.52 16.72
C GLU A 152 -8.07 -16.45 15.41
N GLY A 153 -7.47 -15.92 14.36
CA GLY A 153 -8.06 -15.84 13.02
C GLY A 153 -7.31 -14.88 12.12
N GLU A 154 -7.13 -15.27 10.87
CA GLU A 154 -6.64 -14.38 9.80
C GLU A 154 -7.85 -13.70 9.16
N VAL A 155 -8.26 -12.55 9.63
CA VAL A 155 -9.30 -11.76 8.99
C VAL A 155 -8.78 -10.36 8.72
N GLY A 156 -9.11 -9.82 7.55
CA GLY A 156 -8.65 -8.58 6.97
C GLY A 156 -8.84 -7.30 7.79
N ILE A 157 -8.45 -7.28 9.08
CA ILE A 157 -8.50 -6.08 9.93
C ILE A 157 -7.74 -4.92 9.30
N TYR A 158 -6.65 -5.21 8.60
CA TYR A 158 -5.92 -4.22 7.84
C TYR A 158 -6.80 -3.51 6.81
N ASP A 159 -7.65 -4.26 6.09
CA ASP A 159 -8.55 -3.67 5.10
C ASP A 159 -9.68 -2.87 5.76
N VAL A 160 -10.19 -3.32 6.92
CA VAL A 160 -11.17 -2.57 7.72
C VAL A 160 -10.58 -1.23 8.15
N LEU A 161 -9.40 -1.22 8.77
CA LEU A 161 -8.73 0.01 9.19
C LEU A 161 -8.42 0.94 7.99
N ARG A 162 -8.03 0.38 6.87
CA ARG A 162 -7.77 1.14 5.64
C ARG A 162 -9.04 1.79 5.06
N ASN A 163 -10.19 1.18 5.25
CA ASN A 163 -11.48 1.73 4.84
C ASN A 163 -11.95 2.81 5.82
N MET A 164 -11.70 2.64 7.12
CA MET A 164 -12.00 3.64 8.14
C MET A 164 -11.16 4.92 7.97
N PHE A 165 -9.90 4.76 7.56
CA PHE A 165 -8.95 5.87 7.38
C PHE A 165 -8.53 5.95 5.90
N PRO A 166 -9.40 6.52 5.03
CA PRO A 166 -9.19 6.54 3.59
C PRO A 166 -8.13 7.55 3.14
N ASP A 167 -7.80 8.56 3.96
CA ASP A 167 -6.80 9.58 3.64
C ASP A 167 -5.38 9.03 3.86
N LYS A 168 -4.90 8.38 2.83
CA LYS A 168 -3.64 7.62 2.83
C LYS A 168 -2.38 8.49 2.74
N GLU A 169 -2.56 9.78 2.54
CA GLU A 169 -1.48 10.76 2.59
C GLU A 169 -1.21 11.22 4.03
N ARG A 170 -2.21 11.09 4.91
CA ARG A 170 -2.18 11.59 6.28
C ARG A 170 -2.20 10.49 7.33
N ASP A 171 -2.97 9.42 7.07
CA ASP A 171 -3.17 8.32 8.01
C ASP A 171 -2.46 7.05 7.51
N PHE A 172 -1.53 6.53 8.30
CA PHE A 172 -0.71 5.38 7.94
C PHE A 172 -1.12 4.15 8.75
N VAL A 173 -1.69 3.16 8.08
CA VAL A 173 -1.98 1.85 8.66
C VAL A 173 -0.84 0.92 8.33
N ILE A 174 -0.13 0.44 9.36
CA ILE A 174 1.06 -0.39 9.25
C ILE A 174 0.77 -1.76 9.88
N ASN A 175 1.05 -2.80 9.14
CA ASN A 175 0.98 -4.16 9.65
C ASN A 175 2.33 -4.52 10.28
N ILE A 176 2.34 -4.84 11.58
CA ILE A 176 3.53 -5.23 12.32
C ILE A 176 3.74 -6.74 12.19
N ASP A 177 2.70 -7.50 12.48
CA ASP A 177 2.65 -8.96 12.34
C ASP A 177 1.19 -9.43 12.16
N THR A 178 0.94 -10.71 12.29
CA THR A 178 -0.40 -11.32 12.08
C THR A 178 -1.46 -10.86 13.10
N LYS A 179 -1.05 -10.35 14.26
CA LYS A 179 -1.95 -9.95 15.36
C LYS A 179 -1.83 -8.47 15.74
N ASN A 180 -0.82 -7.77 15.25
CA ASN A 180 -0.51 -6.40 15.67
C ASN A 180 -0.47 -5.45 14.48
N LEU A 181 -1.24 -4.36 14.58
CA LEU A 181 -1.29 -3.28 13.62
C LEU A 181 -1.04 -1.94 14.32
N VAL A 182 -0.58 -0.99 13.55
CA VAL A 182 -0.39 0.39 14.02
C VAL A 182 -1.09 1.35 13.09
N LEU A 183 -1.87 2.26 13.66
CA LEU A 183 -2.36 3.43 12.96
C LEU A 183 -1.58 4.66 13.46
N ILE A 184 -0.92 5.36 12.55
CA ILE A 184 -0.36 6.69 12.79
C ILE A 184 -1.32 7.68 12.16
N LYS A 185 -2.05 8.42 13.00
CA LYS A 185 -3.10 9.35 12.56
C LYS A 185 -2.64 10.78 12.66
N GLU A 186 -2.77 11.54 11.57
CA GLU A 186 -2.57 12.98 11.56
C GLU A 186 -3.74 13.70 12.26
N LEU A 187 -3.40 14.68 13.10
CA LEU A 187 -4.37 15.48 13.84
C LEU A 187 -4.48 16.87 13.20
N LYS A 188 -5.68 17.30 12.86
CA LYS A 188 -5.93 18.63 12.24
C LYS A 188 -5.75 19.79 13.20
N GLU A 189 -5.97 19.54 14.48
CA GLU A 189 -5.77 20.45 15.60
C GLU A 189 -5.22 19.61 16.75
N VAL A 190 -4.76 20.25 17.83
CA VAL A 190 -4.41 19.52 19.06
C VAL A 190 -5.70 18.92 19.63
N GLU A 191 -6.01 17.72 19.16
CA GLU A 191 -7.15 16.96 19.65
C GLU A 191 -6.90 16.62 21.13
N ASN A 192 -7.93 16.81 21.98
CA ASN A 192 -7.83 16.40 23.37
C ASN A 192 -7.88 14.86 23.47
N SER A 193 -7.43 14.32 24.58
CA SER A 193 -7.42 12.87 24.85
C SER A 193 -8.78 12.21 24.62
N GLN A 194 -9.87 12.91 24.86
CA GLN A 194 -11.23 12.39 24.65
C GLN A 194 -11.51 12.07 23.18
N LYS A 195 -11.10 12.91 22.23
CA LYS A 195 -11.26 12.62 20.78
C LYS A 195 -10.42 11.44 20.32
N LEU A 196 -9.24 11.27 20.89
CA LEU A 196 -8.39 10.11 20.61
C LEU A 196 -9.05 8.82 21.13
N GLU A 197 -9.63 8.85 22.32
CA GLU A 197 -10.41 7.74 22.88
C GLU A 197 -11.65 7.42 22.03
N GLU A 198 -12.38 8.42 21.56
CA GLU A 198 -13.52 8.26 20.65
C GLU A 198 -13.08 7.57 19.34
N THR A 199 -11.91 7.95 18.81
CA THR A 199 -11.34 7.29 17.63
C THR A 199 -10.97 5.84 17.92
N ALA A 200 -10.35 5.56 19.06
CA ALA A 200 -10.03 4.20 19.48
C ALA A 200 -11.28 3.34 19.69
N GLN A 201 -12.34 3.91 20.27
CA GLN A 201 -13.63 3.23 20.42
C GLN A 201 -14.24 2.89 19.06
N ALA A 202 -14.22 3.84 18.12
CA ALA A 202 -14.70 3.59 16.76
C ALA A 202 -13.91 2.45 16.07
N ILE A 203 -12.61 2.35 16.31
CA ILE A 203 -11.80 1.24 15.80
C ILE A 203 -12.28 -0.09 16.39
N VAL A 204 -12.41 -0.18 17.71
CA VAL A 204 -12.86 -1.40 18.41
C VAL A 204 -14.23 -1.83 17.89
N ASP A 205 -15.19 -0.90 17.85
CA ASP A 205 -16.57 -1.19 17.47
C ASP A 205 -16.67 -1.63 16.00
N THR A 206 -15.98 -0.94 15.10
CA THR A 206 -16.03 -1.24 13.66
C THR A 206 -15.36 -2.58 13.35
N VAL A 207 -14.18 -2.82 13.91
CA VAL A 207 -13.47 -4.11 13.72
C VAL A 207 -14.34 -5.26 14.24
N ASN A 208 -14.92 -5.12 15.43
CA ASN A 208 -15.80 -6.15 15.97
C ASN A 208 -17.05 -6.37 15.10
N ALA A 209 -17.68 -5.29 14.62
CA ALA A 209 -18.89 -5.37 13.79
C ALA A 209 -18.62 -6.03 12.41
N GLU A 210 -17.49 -5.73 11.78
CA GLU A 210 -17.18 -6.22 10.43
C GLU A 210 -16.49 -7.59 10.42
N THR A 211 -15.74 -7.92 11.48
CA THR A 211 -14.91 -9.15 11.51
C THR A 211 -15.30 -10.14 12.59
N MET A 212 -16.13 -9.76 13.55
CA MET A 212 -16.44 -10.50 14.78
C MET A 212 -15.20 -10.79 15.65
N LEU A 213 -14.10 -10.08 15.42
CA LEU A 213 -12.88 -10.20 16.22
C LEU A 213 -12.81 -9.12 17.28
N THR A 214 -12.24 -9.47 18.41
CA THR A 214 -11.98 -8.55 19.51
C THR A 214 -10.59 -7.96 19.37
N VAL A 215 -10.50 -6.64 19.44
CA VAL A 215 -9.22 -5.92 19.43
C VAL A 215 -9.04 -5.08 20.68
N CYS A 216 -7.80 -4.84 21.05
CA CYS A 216 -7.42 -3.93 22.10
C CYS A 216 -6.54 -2.83 21.52
N VAL A 217 -6.76 -1.58 21.95
CA VAL A 217 -6.08 -0.41 21.40
C VAL A 217 -5.30 0.29 22.50
N GLY A 218 -3.98 0.39 22.34
CA GLY A 218 -3.11 1.26 23.14
C GLY A 218 -2.95 2.61 22.47
N LEU A 219 -3.07 3.69 23.22
CA LEU A 219 -2.99 5.06 22.78
C LEU A 219 -1.71 5.73 23.29
N SER A 220 -1.01 6.44 22.41
CA SER A 220 0.10 7.31 22.77
C SER A 220 -0.34 8.69 23.22
N THR A 221 0.59 9.46 23.78
CA THR A 221 0.51 10.92 23.77
C THR A 221 0.66 11.47 22.35
N VAL A 222 0.37 12.75 22.15
CA VAL A 222 0.49 13.40 20.84
C VAL A 222 1.96 13.64 20.51
N ALA A 223 2.43 13.12 19.38
CA ALA A 223 3.71 13.46 18.78
C ALA A 223 3.55 14.73 17.91
N TYR A 224 4.23 15.79 18.27
CA TYR A 224 4.14 17.09 17.59
C TYR A 224 5.03 17.21 16.34
N ASN A 225 5.97 16.29 16.19
CA ASN A 225 6.83 16.19 15.02
C ASN A 225 7.16 14.73 14.72
N ILE A 226 7.77 14.52 13.56
CA ILE A 226 8.09 13.19 13.06
C ILE A 226 9.09 12.43 13.93
N ASP A 227 10.02 13.13 14.59
CA ASP A 227 11.06 12.55 15.46
C ASP A 227 10.46 11.91 16.73
N GLN A 228 9.26 12.34 17.14
CA GLN A 228 8.58 11.83 18.33
C GLN A 228 7.74 10.58 18.05
N ILE A 229 7.52 10.22 16.79
CA ILE A 229 6.65 9.09 16.41
C ILE A 229 7.16 7.75 16.98
N ASN A 230 8.47 7.52 17.02
CA ASN A 230 9.04 6.31 17.61
C ASN A 230 8.71 6.23 19.11
N ASN A 231 8.83 7.34 19.84
CA ASN A 231 8.47 7.38 21.26
C ASN A 231 6.97 7.16 21.47
N ALA A 232 6.13 7.82 20.66
CA ALA A 232 4.69 7.62 20.68
C ALA A 232 4.29 6.16 20.39
N TYR A 233 4.97 5.49 19.47
CA TYR A 233 4.77 4.05 19.22
C TYR A 233 5.07 3.21 20.48
N LYS A 234 6.21 3.45 21.14
CA LYS A 234 6.58 2.77 22.40
C LYS A 234 5.57 3.05 23.51
N GLU A 235 5.09 4.28 23.65
CA GLU A 235 4.05 4.66 24.60
C GLU A 235 2.77 3.87 24.37
N ALA A 236 2.27 3.82 23.14
CA ALA A 236 1.06 3.08 22.78
C ALA A 236 1.19 1.57 23.07
N GLN A 237 2.37 1.00 22.82
CA GLN A 237 2.67 -0.39 23.11
C GLN A 237 2.68 -0.63 24.63
N ILE A 238 3.36 0.21 25.41
CA ILE A 238 3.42 0.13 26.87
C ILE A 238 2.03 0.29 27.48
N ALA A 239 1.24 1.25 26.98
CA ALA A 239 -0.14 1.45 27.45
C ALA A 239 -0.94 0.15 27.35
N LEU A 240 -0.82 -0.56 26.21
CA LEU A 240 -1.52 -1.82 26.02
C LEU A 240 -0.97 -2.94 26.89
N GLU A 241 0.35 -3.10 26.99
CA GLU A 241 0.97 -4.17 27.78
C GLU A 241 0.73 -4.00 29.28
N VAL A 242 0.92 -2.78 29.79
CA VAL A 242 0.74 -2.47 31.21
C VAL A 242 -0.74 -2.38 31.57
N GLY A 243 -1.54 -1.71 30.74
CA GLY A 243 -2.96 -1.51 31.01
C GLY A 243 -3.74 -2.81 31.12
N LYS A 244 -3.43 -3.82 30.28
CA LYS A 244 -4.04 -5.16 30.35
C LYS A 244 -3.73 -5.92 31.63
N VAL A 245 -2.61 -5.63 32.29
CA VAL A 245 -2.26 -6.25 33.59
C VAL A 245 -3.16 -5.72 34.73
N PHE A 246 -3.57 -4.45 34.63
CA PHE A 246 -4.39 -3.81 35.65
C PHE A 246 -5.89 -3.92 35.41
N ASP A 247 -6.31 -4.02 34.15
CA ASP A 247 -7.72 -4.06 33.77
C ASP A 247 -7.89 -4.90 32.49
N GLU A 248 -8.16 -6.18 32.69
CA GLU A 248 -8.34 -7.15 31.59
C GLU A 248 -9.59 -6.87 30.74
N GLU A 249 -10.58 -6.17 31.31
CA GLU A 249 -11.85 -5.89 30.63
C GLU A 249 -11.78 -4.65 29.73
N LYS A 250 -10.80 -3.77 29.89
CA LYS A 250 -10.63 -2.60 29.05
C LYS A 250 -10.05 -2.93 27.68
N TYR A 251 -10.68 -2.38 26.65
CA TYR A 251 -10.24 -2.46 25.26
C TYR A 251 -9.46 -1.23 24.77
N ILE A 252 -9.48 -0.14 25.52
CA ILE A 252 -8.79 1.12 25.21
C ILE A 252 -7.93 1.50 26.40
N LEU A 253 -6.66 1.69 26.18
CA LEU A 253 -5.64 1.89 27.19
C LEU A 253 -4.77 3.08 26.80
N ASN A 254 -4.77 4.12 27.64
CA ASN A 254 -4.00 5.33 27.43
C ASN A 254 -2.66 5.25 28.17
N TYR A 255 -1.64 5.84 27.53
CA TYR A 255 -0.31 6.01 28.15
C TYR A 255 -0.30 7.12 29.21
#